data_ab2ddbd7f3f1a898082898f0a6a15ce1
#
_entry.id   ab2ddbd7f3f1a898082898f0a6a15ce1
#
_cell.length_a   1.000
_cell.length_b   1.000
_cell.length_c   1.000
_cell.angle_alpha   90.00
_cell.angle_beta   90.00
_cell.angle_gamma   90.00
#
_symmetry.space_group_name_H-M   'P 1'
#
loop_
_entity.id
_entity.type
_entity.pdbx_description
1 polymer ?
#
loop_
_entity_poly.entity_id
_entity_poly.type
_entity_poly.pdbx_seq_one_letter_code
_entity_poly.pdbx_strand_id
1 'polypeptide(L)'
;MRKFYILFYLLIYLSEGYSQIAVIFPDEYADSSKVRIGIATDGFANASSLTVDFIKTFYRGNYLDVNLKDKVLARTKNINRIGAELNTGIFATFKLDSFCHRTGFHLFFSIRDRQHFDSRFPKDFYKVGFYGNASYAGKFANFSDFSLNMIRYQQFQLGLFSTKLDSNSRWGISLSFLKGEQYRSILAKKAMLFTSADGQYIDFDTQIEMAESDPAHKGFNAMNGYGMSMDIYFEAPFKAKIGDTKIATSISDIGLIHFNKNSIYRNQDSLFHYSGFHMTSIYDNQDCTFFKTSQDSIQNHILPPIKKSVTATLPSTFNLSSETTLNKHLHLVLGIRHIFNANYKPLYYVKGNIYFNNYFMISATVGYGGYGGFNSGIGLGAHARRGFSLYIGTTNLEGFIAPSHTAGRAAYFSIIKNFN
;
A
#
# COMPACT_ATOMS: atom_id res chain seq x y z
N MET A 1 -14.20 14.05 -3.61
CA MET A 1 -14.10 12.87 -4.47
C MET A 1 -13.16 13.06 -5.68
N ARG A 2 -13.22 14.14 -6.46
CA ARG A 2 -12.39 14.31 -7.69
C ARG A 2 -10.85 14.20 -7.53
N LYS A 3 -10.26 14.46 -6.36
CA LYS A 3 -8.79 14.44 -6.14
C LYS A 3 -8.26 13.12 -5.53
N PHE A 4 -9.14 12.27 -5.00
CA PHE A 4 -8.82 10.87 -4.68
C PHE A 4 -8.54 10.08 -5.97
N TYR A 5 -9.09 10.56 -7.04
CA TYR A 5 -9.00 10.05 -8.38
C TYR A 5 -7.57 10.13 -8.98
N ILE A 6 -6.72 11.05 -8.53
CA ILE A 6 -5.38 11.22 -9.13
C ILE A 6 -4.46 10.05 -8.76
N LEU A 7 -4.48 9.57 -7.52
CA LEU A 7 -3.66 8.45 -7.10
C LEU A 7 -4.04 7.16 -7.84
N PHE A 8 -5.32 6.90 -7.90
CA PHE A 8 -5.83 5.71 -8.57
C PHE A 8 -5.75 5.87 -10.11
N TYR A 9 -5.88 7.10 -10.65
CA TYR A 9 -5.72 7.40 -12.07
C TYR A 9 -4.26 7.20 -12.53
N LEU A 10 -3.29 7.59 -11.73
CA LEU A 10 -1.88 7.25 -11.94
C LEU A 10 -1.64 5.74 -11.94
N LEU A 11 -2.32 4.97 -11.06
CA LEU A 11 -2.22 3.51 -11.02
C LEU A 11 -2.88 2.82 -12.24
N ILE A 12 -3.82 3.49 -12.95
CA ILE A 12 -4.51 2.91 -14.11
C ILE A 12 -3.96 3.40 -15.44
N TYR A 13 -3.51 4.65 -15.52
CA TYR A 13 -2.99 5.26 -16.76
C TYR A 13 -1.48 5.14 -16.93
N LEU A 14 -0.71 5.09 -15.86
CA LEU A 14 0.65 4.57 -15.90
C LEU A 14 0.55 3.05 -15.98
N SER A 15 0.13 2.53 -17.13
CA SER A 15 0.01 1.10 -17.42
C SER A 15 1.36 0.39 -17.50
N GLU A 16 2.42 1.01 -17.06
CA GLU A 16 3.77 0.49 -17.05
C GLU A 16 4.32 0.57 -15.63
N GLY A 17 4.23 -0.49 -14.99
CA GLY A 17 4.92 -1.21 -14.01
C GLY A 17 5.43 -0.59 -12.70
N TYR A 18 5.05 -1.11 -11.50
CA TYR A 18 5.62 -0.77 -10.18
C TYR A 18 5.68 -1.98 -9.23
N SER A 19 6.78 -2.24 -8.52
CA SER A 19 7.05 -3.46 -7.75
C SER A 19 7.08 -3.28 -6.23
N GLN A 20 6.81 -4.38 -5.51
CA GLN A 20 6.80 -4.48 -4.04
C GLN A 20 8.20 -4.59 -3.38
N ILE A 21 9.28 -4.46 -4.12
CA ILE A 21 10.63 -4.59 -3.57
C ILE A 21 11.36 -3.27 -3.79
N ALA A 22 11.16 -2.33 -2.87
CA ALA A 22 11.98 -1.12 -2.82
C ALA A 22 13.42 -1.50 -2.52
N VAL A 23 14.33 -1.20 -3.43
CA VAL A 23 15.77 -1.23 -3.16
C VAL A 23 16.06 -0.02 -2.27
N ILE A 24 15.99 -0.19 -0.96
CA ILE A 24 16.26 0.88 0.00
C ILE A 24 17.76 1.04 0.21
N PHE A 25 18.54 -0.03 0.03
CA PHE A 25 19.98 -0.06 0.23
C PHE A 25 20.71 -0.55 -1.03
N PRO A 26 21.92 -0.05 -1.26
CA PRO A 26 22.63 -0.27 -2.52
C PRO A 26 23.05 -1.72 -2.72
N ASP A 27 22.89 -2.17 -3.97
CA ASP A 27 23.44 -3.40 -4.52
C ASP A 27 24.98 -3.48 -4.41
N GLU A 28 25.54 -4.66 -4.70
CA GLU A 28 26.98 -4.97 -4.67
C GLU A 28 27.87 -3.97 -5.43
N TYR A 29 27.32 -3.24 -6.42
CA TYR A 29 28.04 -2.21 -7.17
C TYR A 29 28.26 -0.88 -6.42
N ALA A 30 27.72 -0.74 -5.21
CA ALA A 30 27.86 0.48 -4.43
C ALA A 30 29.23 0.63 -3.75
N ASP A 31 29.97 -0.44 -3.57
CA ASP A 31 31.23 -0.44 -2.82
C ASP A 31 32.38 0.33 -3.50
N SER A 32 32.30 0.57 -4.80
CA SER A 32 33.35 1.27 -5.55
C SER A 32 33.07 2.73 -5.85
N SER A 33 31.80 3.16 -5.78
CA SER A 33 31.42 4.52 -6.15
C SER A 33 31.56 5.52 -4.99
N LYS A 34 32.13 6.68 -5.25
CA LYS A 34 32.22 7.78 -4.27
C LYS A 34 30.85 8.41 -4.02
N VAL A 35 30.10 8.59 -5.11
CA VAL A 35 28.76 9.18 -5.06
C VAL A 35 27.81 8.33 -5.91
N ARG A 36 26.61 8.12 -5.42
CA ARG A 36 25.54 7.45 -6.13
C ARG A 36 24.26 8.28 -6.03
N ILE A 37 23.61 8.54 -7.15
CA ILE A 37 22.35 9.27 -7.20
C ILE A 37 21.35 8.42 -7.96
N GLY A 38 20.10 8.36 -7.50
CA GLY A 38 19.07 7.61 -8.18
C GLY A 38 17.68 8.16 -7.99
N ILE A 39 16.81 7.75 -8.90
CA ILE A 39 15.36 7.90 -8.82
C ILE A 39 14.79 6.50 -8.77
N ALA A 40 13.91 6.25 -7.82
CA ALA A 40 13.21 4.99 -7.70
C ALA A 40 11.72 5.24 -7.49
N THR A 41 10.91 4.43 -8.15
CA THR A 41 9.47 4.40 -7.95
C THR A 41 9.00 2.97 -7.92
N ASP A 42 8.12 2.67 -6.99
CA ASP A 42 7.47 1.38 -6.88
C ASP A 42 6.04 1.56 -6.40
N GLY A 43 5.15 0.70 -6.86
CA GLY A 43 3.79 0.69 -6.39
C GLY A 43 3.07 -0.61 -6.74
N PHE A 44 2.04 -0.87 -6.01
CA PHE A 44 1.16 -1.99 -6.28
C PHE A 44 -0.28 -1.68 -5.85
N ALA A 45 -1.22 -2.36 -6.50
CA ALA A 45 -2.59 -2.52 -6.03
C ALA A 45 -2.95 -3.99 -6.14
N ASN A 46 -3.44 -4.58 -5.06
CA ASN A 46 -3.80 -5.99 -5.04
C ASN A 46 -4.99 -6.23 -4.12
N ALA A 47 -5.79 -7.26 -4.41
CA ALA A 47 -6.98 -7.62 -3.64
C ALA A 47 -7.16 -9.14 -3.54
N SER A 48 -7.87 -9.59 -2.52
CA SER A 48 -8.15 -11.02 -2.34
C SER A 48 -9.29 -11.54 -3.23
N SER A 49 -10.22 -10.66 -3.64
CA SER A 49 -11.44 -11.04 -4.36
C SER A 49 -11.79 -10.14 -5.53
N LEU A 50 -11.50 -8.83 -5.44
CA LEU A 50 -11.80 -7.89 -6.51
C LEU A 50 -10.84 -8.09 -7.68
N THR A 51 -11.36 -8.33 -8.89
CA THR A 51 -10.51 -8.48 -10.08
C THR A 51 -10.04 -7.13 -10.61
N VAL A 52 -8.96 -7.13 -11.39
CA VAL A 52 -8.44 -5.91 -12.02
C VAL A 52 -9.50 -5.25 -12.90
N ASP A 53 -10.24 -6.04 -13.70
CA ASP A 53 -11.30 -5.50 -14.55
C ASP A 53 -12.44 -4.90 -13.73
N PHE A 54 -12.83 -5.53 -12.62
CA PHE A 54 -13.83 -4.97 -11.72
C PHE A 54 -13.38 -3.63 -11.15
N ILE A 55 -12.19 -3.58 -10.58
CA ILE A 55 -11.62 -2.34 -10.01
C ILE A 55 -11.55 -1.23 -11.07
N LYS A 56 -11.06 -1.56 -12.27
CA LYS A 56 -10.95 -0.62 -13.39
C LYS A 56 -12.31 -0.09 -13.85
N THR A 57 -13.30 -0.98 -14.00
CA THR A 57 -14.66 -0.62 -14.43
C THR A 57 -15.36 0.25 -13.41
N PHE A 58 -15.32 -0.15 -12.13
CA PHE A 58 -15.88 0.59 -11.00
C PHE A 58 -15.27 1.98 -10.88
N TYR A 59 -13.95 2.06 -10.95
CA TYR A 59 -13.21 3.31 -10.81
C TYR A 59 -13.48 4.31 -11.93
N ARG A 60 -13.66 3.83 -13.16
CA ARG A 60 -14.00 4.69 -14.31
C ARG A 60 -15.45 5.16 -14.30
N GLY A 61 -16.25 4.72 -13.32
CA GLY A 61 -17.67 5.01 -13.27
C GLY A 61 -18.46 4.33 -14.38
N ASN A 62 -17.90 3.28 -15.00
CA ASN A 62 -18.56 2.50 -16.02
C ASN A 62 -19.57 1.53 -15.39
N TYR A 63 -20.53 1.09 -16.20
CA TYR A 63 -21.53 0.11 -15.76
C TYR A 63 -20.87 -1.22 -15.37
N LEU A 64 -21.18 -1.69 -14.17
CA LEU A 64 -20.80 -3.01 -13.67
C LEU A 64 -21.88 -4.01 -14.05
N ASP A 65 -21.63 -4.82 -15.05
CA ASP A 65 -22.56 -5.87 -15.47
C ASP A 65 -22.67 -6.99 -14.39
N VAL A 66 -23.74 -7.79 -14.49
CA VAL A 66 -24.02 -8.86 -13.53
C VAL A 66 -22.92 -9.91 -13.53
N ASN A 67 -22.39 -10.29 -14.70
CA ASN A 67 -21.35 -11.31 -14.80
C ASN A 67 -20.07 -10.88 -14.09
N LEU A 68 -19.69 -9.60 -14.20
CA LEU A 68 -18.49 -9.08 -13.53
C LEU A 68 -18.69 -9.05 -12.00
N LYS A 69 -19.88 -8.67 -11.53
CA LYS A 69 -20.23 -8.71 -10.10
C LYS A 69 -20.24 -10.15 -9.57
N ASP A 70 -20.84 -11.10 -10.29
CA ASP A 70 -20.94 -12.51 -9.90
C ASP A 70 -19.56 -13.19 -9.84
N LYS A 71 -18.68 -12.90 -10.79
CA LYS A 71 -17.29 -13.37 -10.76
C LYS A 71 -16.57 -12.93 -9.48
N VAL A 72 -16.75 -11.68 -9.06
CA VAL A 72 -16.18 -11.19 -7.81
C VAL A 72 -16.85 -11.85 -6.61
N LEU A 73 -18.18 -11.96 -6.60
CA LEU A 73 -18.94 -12.58 -5.51
C LEU A 73 -18.50 -14.04 -5.28
N ALA A 74 -18.28 -14.80 -6.33
CA ALA A 74 -17.80 -16.18 -6.26
C ALA A 74 -16.40 -16.29 -5.62
N ARG A 75 -15.59 -15.24 -5.71
CA ARG A 75 -14.24 -15.16 -5.12
C ARG A 75 -14.25 -14.62 -3.69
N THR A 76 -15.32 -13.95 -3.26
CA THR A 76 -15.38 -13.35 -1.93
C THR A 76 -15.39 -14.42 -0.85
N LYS A 77 -14.54 -14.22 0.15
CA LYS A 77 -14.46 -14.99 1.41
C LYS A 77 -15.20 -14.21 2.50
N ASN A 78 -15.35 -14.82 3.67
CA ASN A 78 -15.96 -14.12 4.82
C ASN A 78 -15.30 -12.77 5.06
N ILE A 79 -13.97 -12.71 4.99
CA ILE A 79 -13.19 -11.47 5.09
C ILE A 79 -12.32 -11.32 3.85
N ASN A 80 -12.42 -10.18 3.20
CA ASN A 80 -11.67 -9.80 2.01
C ASN A 80 -10.73 -8.64 2.32
N ARG A 81 -9.70 -8.51 1.50
CA ARG A 81 -8.68 -7.46 1.64
C ARG A 81 -8.40 -6.81 0.30
N ILE A 82 -8.06 -5.55 0.36
CA ILE A 82 -7.51 -4.77 -0.77
C ILE A 82 -6.46 -3.85 -0.21
N GLY A 83 -5.40 -3.60 -0.96
CA GLY A 83 -4.41 -2.61 -0.61
C GLY A 83 -3.63 -2.12 -1.80
N ALA A 84 -3.09 -0.92 -1.66
CA ALA A 84 -2.26 -0.28 -2.67
C ALA A 84 -1.18 0.57 -1.98
N GLU A 85 0.01 0.57 -2.56
CA GLU A 85 1.10 1.48 -2.18
C GLU A 85 1.65 2.16 -3.42
N LEU A 86 2.09 3.38 -3.26
CA LEU A 86 2.90 4.11 -4.23
C LEU A 86 4.02 4.83 -3.51
N ASN A 87 5.25 4.53 -3.90
CA ASN A 87 6.45 5.14 -3.37
C ASN A 87 7.25 5.73 -4.54
N THR A 88 7.54 7.00 -4.49
CA THR A 88 8.35 7.66 -5.50
C THR A 88 9.35 8.57 -4.82
N GLY A 89 10.60 8.52 -5.22
CA GLY A 89 11.60 9.37 -4.60
C GLY A 89 12.92 9.41 -5.32
N ILE A 90 13.74 10.32 -4.86
CA ILE A 90 15.14 10.48 -5.23
C ILE A 90 16.00 10.14 -4.03
N PHE A 91 17.18 9.60 -4.29
CA PHE A 91 18.16 9.33 -3.25
C PHE A 91 19.58 9.64 -3.70
N ALA A 92 20.44 9.89 -2.75
CA ALA A 92 21.87 10.02 -2.95
C ALA A 92 22.63 9.29 -1.84
N THR A 93 23.76 8.69 -2.19
CA THR A 93 24.71 8.15 -1.21
C THR A 93 26.09 8.72 -1.46
N PHE A 94 26.81 8.99 -0.38
CA PHE A 94 28.13 9.59 -0.39
C PHE A 94 29.07 8.73 0.44
N LYS A 95 30.14 8.24 -0.15
CA LYS A 95 31.19 7.49 0.56
C LYS A 95 31.91 8.46 1.50
N LEU A 96 32.05 8.08 2.76
CA LEU A 96 32.85 8.80 3.74
C LEU A 96 34.27 8.23 3.76
N ASP A 97 35.26 9.08 3.80
CA ASP A 97 36.68 8.66 3.93
C ASP A 97 36.87 7.90 5.25
N SER A 98 36.30 8.42 6.34
CA SER A 98 36.21 7.75 7.63
C SER A 98 35.04 8.26 8.45
N PHE A 99 34.51 7.42 9.33
CA PHE A 99 33.54 7.76 10.36
C PHE A 99 33.95 7.08 11.67
N CYS A 100 34.11 7.85 12.75
CA CYS A 100 34.63 7.34 14.04
C CYS A 100 35.91 6.51 13.89
N HIS A 101 36.89 6.98 13.12
CA HIS A 101 38.16 6.32 12.80
C HIS A 101 38.04 4.99 12.04
N ARG A 102 36.89 4.69 11.44
CA ARG A 102 36.66 3.50 10.62
C ARG A 102 36.31 3.90 9.19
N THR A 103 36.72 3.11 8.22
CA THR A 103 36.42 3.27 6.80
C THR A 103 35.23 2.38 6.38
N GLY A 104 34.67 2.59 5.18
CA GLY A 104 33.60 1.76 4.65
C GLY A 104 32.19 2.22 5.03
N PHE A 105 32.03 3.51 5.36
CA PHE A 105 30.72 4.10 5.62
C PHE A 105 30.25 4.97 4.48
N HIS A 106 28.94 5.00 4.28
CA HIS A 106 28.25 5.89 3.35
C HIS A 106 27.16 6.66 4.08
N LEU A 107 27.08 7.94 3.78
CA LEU A 107 25.94 8.77 4.15
C LEU A 107 24.85 8.56 3.10
N PHE A 108 23.62 8.40 3.56
CA PHE A 108 22.43 8.22 2.72
C PHE A 108 21.47 9.39 2.93
N PHE A 109 20.95 9.93 1.85
CA PHE A 109 19.92 10.95 1.84
C PHE A 109 18.82 10.58 0.85
N SER A 110 17.54 10.76 1.22
CA SER A 110 16.43 10.60 0.28
C SER A 110 15.26 11.51 0.57
N ILE A 111 14.51 11.81 -0.49
CA ILE A 111 13.21 12.49 -0.43
C ILE A 111 12.21 11.61 -1.16
N ARG A 112 11.10 11.25 -0.50
CA ARG A 112 10.08 10.34 -1.03
C ARG A 112 8.67 10.90 -0.82
N ASP A 113 7.78 10.66 -1.78
CA ASP A 113 6.32 10.71 -1.63
C ASP A 113 5.82 9.29 -1.38
N ARG A 114 5.17 9.09 -0.24
CA ARG A 114 4.69 7.80 0.24
C ARG A 114 3.18 7.83 0.33
N GLN A 115 2.54 6.85 -0.27
CA GLN A 115 1.09 6.70 -0.26
C GLN A 115 0.75 5.25 0.03
N HIS A 116 -0.09 5.05 1.02
CA HIS A 116 -0.57 3.74 1.43
C HIS A 116 -2.09 3.78 1.56
N PHE A 117 -2.72 2.74 1.06
CA PHE A 117 -4.14 2.46 1.19
C PHE A 117 -4.33 0.99 1.47
N ASP A 118 -5.14 0.66 2.46
CA ASP A 118 -5.61 -0.69 2.67
C ASP A 118 -7.03 -0.72 3.22
N SER A 119 -7.74 -1.81 2.95
CA SER A 119 -9.05 -2.07 3.51
C SER A 119 -9.28 -3.56 3.71
N ARG A 120 -10.04 -3.86 4.74
CA ARG A 120 -10.62 -5.17 5.03
C ARG A 120 -12.11 -5.05 5.04
N PHE A 121 -12.83 -5.96 4.36
CA PHE A 121 -14.27 -5.92 4.28
C PHE A 121 -14.90 -7.32 4.29
N PRO A 122 -16.05 -7.47 4.98
CA PRO A 122 -16.84 -8.70 4.99
C PRO A 122 -17.52 -8.96 3.64
N LYS A 123 -17.91 -10.23 3.39
CA LYS A 123 -18.66 -10.63 2.19
C LYS A 123 -20.00 -9.88 2.06
N ASP A 124 -20.70 -9.68 3.18
CA ASP A 124 -22.00 -9.04 3.19
C ASP A 124 -21.91 -7.55 2.79
N PHE A 125 -20.80 -6.88 3.12
CA PHE A 125 -20.52 -5.53 2.65
C PHE A 125 -20.50 -5.45 1.11
N TYR A 126 -19.87 -6.43 0.46
CA TYR A 126 -19.87 -6.53 -1.00
C TYR A 126 -21.28 -6.81 -1.54
N LYS A 127 -22.00 -7.79 -0.95
CA LYS A 127 -23.33 -8.16 -1.38
C LYS A 127 -24.30 -6.97 -1.31
N VAL A 128 -24.39 -6.33 -0.15
CA VAL A 128 -25.31 -5.18 0.01
C VAL A 128 -24.90 -4.01 -0.88
N GLY A 129 -23.59 -3.75 -1.00
CA GLY A 129 -23.09 -2.63 -1.83
C GLY A 129 -23.37 -2.77 -3.33
N PHE A 130 -23.43 -4.01 -3.86
CA PHE A 130 -23.58 -4.24 -5.31
C PHE A 130 -24.88 -4.94 -5.74
N TYR A 131 -25.62 -5.55 -4.80
CA TYR A 131 -26.88 -6.23 -5.07
C TYR A 131 -28.05 -5.71 -4.25
N GLY A 132 -27.76 -4.81 -3.27
CA GLY A 132 -28.76 -4.30 -2.34
C GLY A 132 -29.07 -5.26 -1.18
N ASN A 133 -29.97 -4.82 -0.32
CA ASN A 133 -30.33 -5.52 0.92
C ASN A 133 -31.52 -6.49 0.81
N ALA A 134 -32.18 -6.58 -0.35
CA ALA A 134 -33.36 -7.42 -0.55
C ALA A 134 -33.14 -8.90 -0.17
N SER A 135 -31.94 -9.43 -0.42
CA SER A 135 -31.58 -10.81 -0.03
C SER A 135 -31.44 -11.03 1.47
N TYR A 136 -31.48 -9.96 2.26
CA TYR A 136 -31.43 -9.95 3.73
C TYR A 136 -32.78 -9.62 4.37
N ALA A 137 -33.90 -9.69 3.62
CA ALA A 137 -35.23 -9.54 4.21
C ALA A 137 -35.46 -10.54 5.37
N GLY A 138 -35.79 -10.04 6.55
CA GLY A 138 -35.89 -10.80 7.80
C GLY A 138 -34.56 -11.26 8.40
N LYS A 139 -33.41 -10.73 7.94
CA LYS A 139 -32.07 -11.17 8.33
C LYS A 139 -31.11 -10.02 8.55
N PHE A 140 -29.99 -10.31 9.20
CA PHE A 140 -28.86 -9.39 9.36
C PHE A 140 -27.83 -9.56 8.25
N ALA A 141 -27.36 -8.45 7.68
CA ALA A 141 -26.11 -8.36 6.95
C ALA A 141 -25.01 -7.89 7.92
N ASN A 142 -23.91 -8.61 7.98
CA ASN A 142 -22.81 -8.32 8.90
C ASN A 142 -21.66 -7.58 8.20
N PHE A 143 -21.46 -6.33 8.58
CA PHE A 143 -20.36 -5.47 8.11
C PHE A 143 -19.28 -5.26 9.18
N SER A 144 -19.40 -5.92 10.34
CA SER A 144 -18.41 -5.85 11.42
C SER A 144 -17.03 -6.27 10.91
N ASP A 145 -15.98 -5.80 11.55
CA ASP A 145 -14.60 -5.95 11.08
C ASP A 145 -14.25 -5.23 9.77
N PHE A 146 -15.11 -4.35 9.26
CA PHE A 146 -14.70 -3.44 8.19
C PHE A 146 -13.64 -2.48 8.71
N SER A 147 -12.55 -2.36 7.96
CA SER A 147 -11.52 -1.34 8.22
C SER A 147 -11.00 -0.74 6.93
N LEU A 148 -10.62 0.53 6.99
CA LEU A 148 -9.99 1.27 5.93
C LEU A 148 -8.90 2.13 6.53
N ASN A 149 -7.69 2.08 5.95
CA ASN A 149 -6.60 2.98 6.27
C ASN A 149 -6.07 3.61 5.00
N MET A 150 -5.82 4.89 5.08
CA MET A 150 -5.18 5.65 4.02
C MET A 150 -4.25 6.69 4.65
N ILE A 151 -3.01 6.71 4.20
CA ILE A 151 -2.05 7.72 4.62
C ILE A 151 -1.20 8.15 3.44
N ARG A 152 -0.95 9.46 3.35
CA ARG A 152 -0.02 10.07 2.41
C ARG A 152 0.89 11.04 3.14
N TYR A 153 2.19 10.94 2.86
CA TYR A 153 3.20 11.79 3.48
C TYR A 153 4.44 11.91 2.61
N GLN A 154 5.15 13.01 2.79
CA GLN A 154 6.50 13.20 2.26
C GLN A 154 7.51 12.83 3.36
N GLN A 155 8.54 12.08 2.97
CA GLN A 155 9.59 11.57 3.84
C GLN A 155 10.93 12.18 3.44
N PHE A 156 11.58 12.85 4.38
CA PHE A 156 12.93 13.38 4.27
C PHE A 156 13.84 12.55 5.15
N GLN A 157 14.71 11.76 4.54
CA GLN A 157 15.46 10.71 5.22
C GLN A 157 16.96 10.99 5.19
N LEU A 158 17.61 10.81 6.32
CA LEU A 158 19.06 10.84 6.49
C LEU A 158 19.49 9.53 7.15
N GLY A 159 20.51 8.88 6.61
CA GLY A 159 20.99 7.60 7.10
C GLY A 159 22.49 7.42 6.98
N LEU A 160 22.97 6.44 7.72
CA LEU A 160 24.34 5.96 7.65
C LEU A 160 24.28 4.45 7.39
N PHE A 161 25.07 3.95 6.46
CA PHE A 161 25.24 2.53 6.28
C PHE A 161 26.71 2.12 6.10
N SER A 162 27.01 0.94 6.58
CA SER A 162 28.33 0.32 6.50
C SER A 162 28.37 -0.63 5.30
N THR A 163 29.45 -0.56 4.50
CA THR A 163 29.69 -1.48 3.39
C THR A 163 30.69 -2.58 3.76
N LYS A 164 31.43 -2.40 4.87
CA LYS A 164 32.33 -3.41 5.43
C LYS A 164 32.37 -3.30 6.95
N LEU A 165 32.10 -4.41 7.61
CA LEU A 165 32.61 -4.68 8.96
C LEU A 165 33.63 -5.81 8.86
N ASP A 166 34.43 -6.04 9.89
CA ASP A 166 35.47 -7.08 9.97
C ASP A 166 34.94 -8.49 9.64
N SER A 167 33.62 -8.71 9.64
CA SER A 167 32.90 -9.95 9.35
C SER A 167 32.20 -10.02 7.99
N ASN A 168 32.44 -9.12 7.05
CA ASN A 168 31.68 -8.96 5.81
C ASN A 168 30.17 -8.66 5.97
N SER A 169 29.74 -8.32 7.19
CA SER A 169 28.35 -7.92 7.45
C SER A 169 28.14 -6.47 7.04
N ARG A 170 26.91 -6.13 6.64
CA ARG A 170 26.48 -4.76 6.35
C ARG A 170 25.36 -4.38 7.28
N TRP A 171 25.31 -3.15 7.67
CA TRP A 171 24.19 -2.60 8.44
C TRP A 171 23.92 -1.16 8.02
N GLY A 172 22.70 -0.74 8.24
CA GLY A 172 22.27 0.64 8.00
C GLY A 172 21.19 1.07 8.96
N ILE A 173 21.23 2.34 9.29
CA ILE A 173 20.20 3.01 10.08
C ILE A 173 19.89 4.34 9.44
N SER A 174 18.63 4.72 9.41
CA SER A 174 18.22 6.04 8.95
C SER A 174 17.09 6.59 9.80
N LEU A 175 17.05 7.91 9.90
CA LEU A 175 15.99 8.67 10.53
C LEU A 175 15.32 9.55 9.49
N SER A 176 14.03 9.72 9.62
CA SER A 176 13.25 10.53 8.71
C SER A 176 12.39 11.55 9.44
N PHE A 177 12.34 12.76 8.91
CA PHE A 177 11.27 13.71 9.16
C PHE A 177 10.13 13.45 8.19
N LEU A 178 8.89 13.47 8.69
CA LEU A 178 7.68 13.18 7.92
C LEU A 178 6.78 14.40 7.88
N LYS A 179 6.38 14.80 6.68
CA LYS A 179 5.35 15.80 6.43
C LYS A 179 4.05 15.07 6.08
N GLY A 180 3.10 15.00 7.01
CA GLY A 180 1.79 14.38 6.82
C GLY A 180 0.89 15.25 5.94
N GLU A 181 0.43 14.68 4.82
CA GLU A 181 -0.46 15.36 3.88
C GLU A 181 -1.92 14.96 4.11
N GLN A 182 -2.17 13.65 4.16
CA GLN A 182 -3.51 13.11 4.29
C GLN A 182 -3.53 11.83 5.11
N TYR A 183 -4.55 11.72 5.94
CA TYR A 183 -4.84 10.52 6.71
C TYR A 183 -6.35 10.29 6.74
N ARG A 184 -6.75 9.04 6.63
CA ARG A 184 -8.12 8.59 6.89
C ARG A 184 -8.09 7.18 7.40
N SER A 185 -8.78 6.94 8.52
CA SER A 185 -9.05 5.60 9.02
C SER A 185 -10.52 5.44 9.34
N ILE A 186 -11.02 4.22 9.12
CA ILE A 186 -12.36 3.79 9.52
C ILE A 186 -12.20 2.40 10.12
N LEU A 187 -12.79 2.19 11.29
CA LEU A 187 -12.86 0.90 11.94
C LEU A 187 -14.29 0.67 12.43
N ALA A 188 -14.98 -0.30 11.86
CA ALA A 188 -16.27 -0.75 12.31
C ALA A 188 -16.10 -2.01 13.16
N LYS A 189 -16.04 -1.85 14.49
CA LYS A 189 -15.98 -2.98 15.44
C LYS A 189 -17.28 -3.78 15.40
N LYS A 190 -18.41 -3.09 15.28
CA LYS A 190 -19.74 -3.64 15.07
C LYS A 190 -20.44 -2.87 13.97
N ALA A 191 -21.06 -3.55 13.02
CA ALA A 191 -21.88 -2.95 11.99
C ALA A 191 -22.84 -4.02 11.44
N MET A 192 -24.05 -4.03 11.96
CA MET A 192 -25.10 -5.02 11.67
C MET A 192 -26.29 -4.33 11.06
N LEU A 193 -26.61 -4.66 9.80
CA LEU A 193 -27.77 -4.12 9.09
C LEU A 193 -28.89 -5.17 9.10
N PHE A 194 -29.98 -4.91 9.80
CA PHE A 194 -31.22 -5.68 9.71
C PHE A 194 -32.14 -5.07 8.67
N THR A 195 -32.74 -5.90 7.84
CA THR A 195 -33.80 -5.50 6.90
C THR A 195 -35.09 -6.23 7.32
N SER A 196 -36.18 -5.49 7.55
CA SER A 196 -37.48 -6.09 7.89
C SER A 196 -37.94 -7.06 6.79
N ALA A 197 -38.72 -8.08 7.16
CA ALA A 197 -39.18 -9.11 6.23
C ALA A 197 -40.07 -8.55 5.09
N ASP A 198 -40.82 -7.48 5.39
CA ASP A 198 -41.66 -6.74 4.46
C ASP A 198 -40.94 -5.57 3.76
N GLY A 199 -39.69 -5.33 4.11
CA GLY A 199 -38.86 -4.25 3.54
C GLY A 199 -39.25 -2.84 4.02
N GLN A 200 -40.13 -2.70 5.03
CA GLN A 200 -40.62 -1.40 5.48
C GLN A 200 -39.62 -0.61 6.31
N TYR A 201 -38.67 -1.29 6.99
CA TYR A 201 -37.65 -0.59 7.78
C TYR A 201 -36.30 -1.32 7.74
N ILE A 202 -35.27 -0.56 8.10
CA ILE A 202 -33.91 -1.00 8.25
C ILE A 202 -33.39 -0.53 9.61
N ASP A 203 -32.80 -1.44 10.37
CA ASP A 203 -32.06 -1.12 11.59
C ASP A 203 -30.57 -1.27 11.34
N PHE A 204 -29.78 -0.27 11.73
CA PHE A 204 -28.34 -0.31 11.59
C PHE A 204 -27.66 -0.12 12.96
N ASP A 205 -27.21 -1.22 13.53
CA ASP A 205 -26.55 -1.27 14.82
C ASP A 205 -25.04 -1.17 14.61
N THR A 206 -24.43 -0.08 15.10
CA THR A 206 -23.06 0.29 14.74
C THR A 206 -22.21 0.70 15.93
N GLN A 207 -20.95 0.25 15.91
CA GLN A 207 -19.87 0.80 16.69
C GLN A 207 -18.71 1.13 15.72
N ILE A 208 -18.67 2.39 15.29
CA ILE A 208 -17.74 2.87 14.25
C ILE A 208 -16.86 3.98 14.81
N GLU A 209 -15.58 3.85 14.56
CA GLU A 209 -14.56 4.84 14.81
C GLU A 209 -13.96 5.33 13.49
N MET A 210 -13.88 6.65 13.30
CA MET A 210 -13.35 7.26 12.10
C MET A 210 -12.44 8.42 12.45
N ALA A 211 -11.31 8.52 11.79
CA ALA A 211 -10.40 9.66 11.89
C ALA A 211 -10.02 10.13 10.48
N GLU A 212 -9.93 11.44 10.30
CA GLU A 212 -9.52 12.07 9.03
C GLU A 212 -8.68 13.32 9.33
N SER A 213 -7.57 13.52 8.63
CA SER A 213 -6.83 14.77 8.67
C SER A 213 -7.66 15.90 8.10
N ASP A 214 -7.25 17.16 8.35
CA ASP A 214 -8.00 18.35 7.92
C ASP A 214 -8.50 18.22 6.47
N PRO A 215 -9.84 18.11 6.24
CA PRO A 215 -10.40 17.92 4.92
C PRO A 215 -10.36 19.19 4.05
N ALA A 216 -10.11 20.36 4.63
CA ALA A 216 -10.01 21.62 3.90
C ALA A 216 -8.65 21.78 3.20
N HIS A 217 -7.59 21.16 3.73
CA HIS A 217 -6.24 21.23 3.20
C HIS A 217 -5.84 19.89 2.59
N LYS A 218 -5.83 19.79 1.26
CA LYS A 218 -5.53 18.55 0.51
C LYS A 218 -4.47 18.80 -0.57
N GLY A 219 -3.73 17.75 -0.89
CA GLY A 219 -2.77 17.72 -1.98
C GLY A 219 -1.33 17.89 -1.51
N PHE A 220 -0.40 17.85 -2.45
CA PHE A 220 1.03 17.79 -2.24
C PHE A 220 1.60 18.90 -1.33
N ASN A 221 1.02 20.10 -1.39
CA ASN A 221 1.46 21.24 -0.59
C ASN A 221 0.86 21.26 0.83
N ALA A 222 -0.13 20.43 1.12
CA ALA A 222 -0.77 20.41 2.42
C ALA A 222 0.23 19.89 3.48
N MET A 223 0.24 20.56 4.63
CA MET A 223 0.97 20.14 5.82
C MET A 223 -0.05 20.00 6.96
N ASN A 224 -0.67 18.84 7.04
CA ASN A 224 -1.69 18.54 8.04
C ASN A 224 -1.14 17.88 9.30
N GLY A 225 0.12 17.45 9.25
CA GLY A 225 0.80 16.82 10.37
C GLY A 225 2.30 16.73 10.16
N TYR A 226 2.98 16.34 11.21
CA TYR A 226 4.42 16.06 11.19
C TYR A 226 4.70 14.79 12.00
N GLY A 227 5.81 14.14 11.68
CA GLY A 227 6.18 12.92 12.33
C GLY A 227 7.63 12.57 12.14
N MET A 228 7.98 11.41 12.66
CA MET A 228 9.32 10.84 12.52
C MET A 228 9.20 9.34 12.28
N SER A 229 10.17 8.79 11.54
CA SER A 229 10.33 7.35 11.39
C SER A 229 11.79 6.95 11.37
N MET A 230 12.04 5.67 11.60
CA MET A 230 13.35 5.04 11.57
C MET A 230 13.32 3.79 10.71
N ASP A 231 14.39 3.59 9.94
CA ASP A 231 14.62 2.35 9.21
C ASP A 231 15.91 1.69 9.71
N ILE A 232 15.90 0.36 9.76
CA ILE A 232 17.05 -0.46 10.15
C ILE A 232 17.25 -1.52 9.07
N TYR A 233 18.50 -1.75 8.70
CA TYR A 233 18.91 -2.78 7.77
C TYR A 233 20.11 -3.56 8.34
N PHE A 234 20.11 -4.86 8.11
CA PHE A 234 21.23 -5.73 8.43
C PHE A 234 21.37 -6.85 7.38
N GLU A 235 22.59 -7.11 6.96
CA GLU A 235 22.95 -8.21 6.06
C GLU A 235 24.22 -8.89 6.58
N ALA A 236 24.22 -10.22 6.56
CA ALA A 236 25.38 -11.02 6.93
C ALA A 236 25.56 -12.22 5.98
N PRO A 237 26.80 -12.59 5.68
CA PRO A 237 27.09 -13.82 4.95
C PRO A 237 26.78 -15.04 5.83
N PHE A 238 26.28 -16.08 5.20
CA PHE A 238 25.99 -17.36 5.82
C PHE A 238 26.50 -18.49 4.91
N LYS A 239 27.28 -19.43 5.47
CA LYS A 239 27.76 -20.56 4.70
C LYS A 239 26.68 -21.64 4.62
N ALA A 240 26.02 -21.75 3.48
CA ALA A 240 25.09 -22.85 3.20
C ALA A 240 25.78 -23.96 2.40
N LYS A 241 25.29 -25.20 2.52
CA LYS A 241 25.78 -26.32 1.74
C LYS A 241 25.60 -26.18 0.22
N ILE A 242 24.69 -25.30 -0.20
CA ILE A 242 24.23 -25.12 -1.59
C ILE A 242 25.04 -24.02 -2.32
N GLY A 243 25.71 -23.14 -1.58
CA GLY A 243 26.49 -22.02 -2.15
C GLY A 243 26.67 -20.88 -1.16
N ASP A 244 27.37 -19.84 -1.60
CA ASP A 244 27.54 -18.63 -0.81
C ASP A 244 26.20 -17.94 -0.64
N THR A 245 25.78 -17.80 0.61
CA THR A 245 24.48 -17.27 0.97
C THR A 245 24.63 -16.00 1.78
N LYS A 246 23.75 -15.01 1.56
CA LYS A 246 23.62 -13.80 2.36
C LYS A 246 22.21 -13.80 2.97
N ILE A 247 22.11 -13.47 4.24
CA ILE A 247 20.82 -13.25 4.92
C ILE A 247 20.69 -11.75 5.14
N ALA A 248 19.62 -11.17 4.65
CA ALA A 248 19.29 -9.76 4.83
C ALA A 248 17.96 -9.59 5.59
N THR A 249 17.93 -8.69 6.53
CA THR A 249 16.72 -8.27 7.24
C THR A 249 16.60 -6.77 7.25
N SER A 250 15.39 -6.26 7.12
CA SER A 250 15.11 -4.83 7.26
C SER A 250 13.76 -4.58 7.89
N ILE A 251 13.66 -3.50 8.64
CA ILE A 251 12.40 -2.92 9.08
C ILE A 251 12.43 -1.45 8.67
N SER A 252 11.45 -1.01 7.92
CA SER A 252 11.32 0.37 7.46
C SER A 252 10.04 1.02 7.94
N ASP A 253 10.07 2.35 8.05
CA ASP A 253 8.94 3.18 8.46
C ASP A 253 8.42 2.89 9.88
N ILE A 254 9.33 2.54 10.83
CA ILE A 254 8.96 2.46 12.25
C ILE A 254 8.73 3.89 12.75
N GLY A 255 7.46 4.32 12.79
CA GLY A 255 7.20 5.71 13.14
C GLY A 255 5.72 6.06 13.22
N LEU A 256 5.48 7.34 13.41
CA LEU A 256 4.14 7.91 13.53
C LEU A 256 4.09 9.34 12.97
N ILE A 257 2.88 9.79 12.65
CA ILE A 257 2.58 11.17 12.26
C ILE A 257 1.49 11.70 13.19
N HIS A 258 1.74 12.87 13.77
CA HIS A 258 0.77 13.63 14.54
C HIS A 258 0.10 14.67 13.65
N PHE A 259 -1.19 14.44 13.36
CA PHE A 259 -2.04 15.35 12.58
C PHE A 259 -2.63 16.44 13.46
N ASN A 260 -2.79 17.63 12.92
CA ASN A 260 -3.16 18.85 13.61
C ASN A 260 -4.59 18.80 14.22
N LYS A 261 -4.93 19.80 15.05
CA LYS A 261 -6.22 19.92 15.74
C LYS A 261 -7.43 20.17 14.84
N ASN A 262 -7.24 20.47 13.55
CA ASN A 262 -8.31 20.58 12.58
C ASN A 262 -8.73 19.22 11.99
N SER A 263 -8.06 18.15 12.41
CA SER A 263 -8.45 16.78 12.06
C SER A 263 -9.82 16.46 12.64
N ILE A 264 -10.56 15.63 11.93
CA ILE A 264 -11.92 15.23 12.31
C ILE A 264 -11.85 13.82 12.88
N TYR A 265 -12.42 13.67 14.06
CA TYR A 265 -12.64 12.38 14.69
C TYR A 265 -14.13 12.16 14.88
N ARG A 266 -14.59 10.95 14.66
CA ARG A 266 -15.96 10.51 14.85
C ARG A 266 -15.95 9.17 15.57
N ASN A 267 -16.77 9.03 16.59
CA ASN A 267 -16.94 7.76 17.30
C ASN A 267 -18.43 7.65 17.65
N GLN A 268 -19.06 6.58 17.19
CA GLN A 268 -20.48 6.37 17.38
C GLN A 268 -20.73 4.91 17.76
N ASP A 269 -21.52 4.74 18.79
CA ASP A 269 -22.08 3.47 19.24
C ASP A 269 -23.59 3.68 19.35
N SER A 270 -24.37 3.25 18.34
CA SER A 270 -25.80 3.57 18.24
C SER A 270 -26.53 2.60 17.33
N LEU A 271 -27.81 2.47 17.61
CA LEU A 271 -28.79 1.85 16.76
C LEU A 271 -29.55 2.93 15.98
N PHE A 272 -29.48 2.87 14.68
CA PHE A 272 -30.23 3.73 13.76
C PHE A 272 -31.40 2.97 13.18
N HIS A 273 -32.60 3.52 13.34
CA HIS A 273 -33.84 3.01 12.75
C HIS A 273 -34.24 3.90 11.57
N TYR A 274 -34.49 3.29 10.42
CA TYR A 274 -34.92 3.97 9.22
C TYR A 274 -36.17 3.30 8.62
N SER A 275 -37.31 3.96 8.63
CA SER A 275 -38.60 3.46 8.15
C SER A 275 -39.06 4.05 6.81
N GLY A 276 -38.13 4.62 6.05
CA GLY A 276 -38.42 5.23 4.75
C GLY A 276 -38.90 6.68 4.85
N PHE A 277 -39.32 7.24 3.71
CA PHE A 277 -39.93 8.57 3.61
C PHE A 277 -41.39 8.45 3.28
N HIS A 278 -42.21 9.19 3.98
CA HIS A 278 -43.61 9.43 3.59
C HIS A 278 -43.62 10.46 2.48
N MET A 279 -43.91 10.08 1.27
CA MET A 279 -44.22 11.01 0.17
C MET A 279 -45.73 11.19 0.12
N THR A 280 -46.21 12.36 0.49
CA THR A 280 -47.66 12.71 0.44
C THR A 280 -48.16 12.90 -0.98
N SER A 281 -47.32 13.28 -1.92
CA SER A 281 -47.65 13.39 -3.35
C SER A 281 -46.40 13.34 -4.22
N ILE A 282 -46.43 12.57 -5.33
CA ILE A 282 -45.40 12.55 -6.36
C ILE A 282 -45.30 13.89 -7.12
N TYR A 283 -46.36 14.72 -7.05
CA TYR A 283 -46.46 16.01 -7.74
C TYR A 283 -46.00 17.20 -6.90
N ASP A 284 -45.76 17.01 -5.60
CA ASP A 284 -45.36 18.10 -4.72
C ASP A 284 -43.82 18.25 -4.74
N ASN A 285 -43.32 18.96 -5.77
CA ASN A 285 -41.91 19.19 -6.03
C ASN A 285 -41.21 20.06 -4.96
N GLN A 286 -41.91 20.50 -3.91
CA GLN A 286 -41.30 21.33 -2.87
C GLN A 286 -40.59 20.54 -1.77
N ASP A 287 -40.90 19.25 -1.60
CA ASP A 287 -40.28 18.40 -0.56
C ASP A 287 -39.08 17.57 -1.05
N CYS A 288 -38.46 17.91 -2.19
CA CYS A 288 -37.21 17.29 -2.66
C CYS A 288 -35.97 17.65 -1.82
N THR A 289 -36.17 18.00 -0.54
CA THR A 289 -35.05 18.25 0.40
C THR A 289 -34.14 17.04 0.56
N PHE A 290 -34.69 15.83 0.42
CA PHE A 290 -33.88 14.61 0.49
C PHE A 290 -32.84 14.49 -0.64
N PHE A 291 -33.24 14.81 -1.87
CA PHE A 291 -32.28 14.78 -3.01
C PHE A 291 -31.29 15.95 -2.95
N LYS A 292 -31.55 16.97 -2.17
CA LYS A 292 -30.67 18.11 -1.91
C LYS A 292 -29.78 17.92 -0.68
N THR A 293 -30.09 16.93 0.19
CA THR A 293 -29.25 16.64 1.36
C THR A 293 -27.94 16.05 0.89
N SER A 294 -26.86 16.79 1.09
CA SER A 294 -25.54 16.34 0.69
C SER A 294 -25.14 15.08 1.48
N GLN A 295 -24.34 14.24 0.87
CA GLN A 295 -23.76 13.05 1.53
C GLN A 295 -23.07 13.44 2.86
N ASP A 296 -22.46 14.64 2.91
CA ASP A 296 -21.81 15.18 4.11
C ASP A 296 -22.82 15.48 5.22
N SER A 297 -24.03 15.94 4.89
CA SER A 297 -25.08 16.21 5.89
C SER A 297 -25.60 14.93 6.54
N ILE A 298 -25.83 13.88 5.75
CA ILE A 298 -26.25 12.57 6.27
C ILE A 298 -25.12 11.99 7.16
N GLN A 299 -23.89 12.04 6.70
CA GLN A 299 -22.75 11.57 7.46
C GLN A 299 -22.57 12.32 8.78
N ASN A 300 -22.76 13.65 8.78
CA ASN A 300 -22.62 14.48 9.98
C ASN A 300 -23.75 14.26 10.98
N HIS A 301 -24.93 13.87 10.52
CA HIS A 301 -26.04 13.52 11.40
C HIS A 301 -25.85 12.17 12.08
N ILE A 302 -25.40 11.17 11.32
CA ILE A 302 -25.14 9.81 11.82
C ILE A 302 -23.85 9.74 12.65
N LEU A 303 -22.81 10.45 12.22
CA LEU A 303 -21.46 10.45 12.81
C LEU A 303 -21.02 11.90 13.06
N PRO A 304 -21.42 12.52 14.17
CA PRO A 304 -21.10 13.91 14.45
C PRO A 304 -19.57 14.11 14.56
N PRO A 305 -19.02 15.15 13.89
CA PRO A 305 -17.60 15.40 13.86
C PRO A 305 -17.10 16.09 15.15
N ILE A 306 -15.98 15.61 15.67
CA ILE A 306 -15.22 16.27 16.74
C ILE A 306 -13.88 16.69 16.17
N LYS A 307 -13.52 17.97 16.24
CA LYS A 307 -12.20 18.45 15.86
C LYS A 307 -11.20 18.17 16.98
N LYS A 308 -10.20 17.35 16.69
CA LYS A 308 -9.07 17.10 17.59
C LYS A 308 -7.85 16.61 16.81
N SER A 309 -6.67 16.73 17.42
CA SER A 309 -5.47 16.12 16.86
C SER A 309 -5.59 14.60 16.85
N VAL A 310 -4.99 13.97 15.85
CA VAL A 310 -4.99 12.52 15.66
C VAL A 310 -3.56 12.05 15.40
N THR A 311 -3.15 10.96 16.05
CA THR A 311 -1.86 10.32 15.78
C THR A 311 -2.09 9.05 14.98
N ALA A 312 -1.40 8.94 13.85
CA ALA A 312 -1.42 7.77 12.99
C ALA A 312 -0.07 7.05 13.05
N THR A 313 -0.09 5.74 13.32
CA THR A 313 1.08 4.88 13.16
C THR A 313 1.29 4.58 11.69
N LEU A 314 2.55 4.51 11.25
CA LEU A 314 2.87 4.18 9.86
C LEU A 314 2.69 2.69 9.57
N PRO A 315 2.39 2.32 8.32
CA PRO A 315 2.49 0.95 7.85
C PRO A 315 3.97 0.55 7.74
N SER A 316 4.50 -0.05 8.81
CA SER A 316 5.92 -0.44 8.88
C SER A 316 6.15 -1.74 8.14
N THR A 317 7.17 -1.79 7.28
CA THR A 317 7.48 -2.96 6.46
C THR A 317 8.66 -3.74 7.02
N PHE A 318 8.43 -5.02 7.31
CA PHE A 318 9.47 -6.00 7.64
C PHE A 318 9.79 -6.85 6.42
N ASN A 319 11.08 -7.02 6.11
CA ASN A 319 11.59 -7.95 5.11
C ASN A 319 12.66 -8.84 5.72
N LEU A 320 12.61 -10.11 5.40
CA LEU A 320 13.66 -11.09 5.67
C LEU A 320 13.90 -11.85 4.36
N SER A 321 15.14 -11.91 3.92
CA SER A 321 15.49 -12.65 2.71
C SER A 321 16.83 -13.38 2.86
N SER A 322 16.96 -14.46 2.10
CA SER A 322 18.18 -15.22 1.93
C SER A 322 18.50 -15.27 0.45
N GLU A 323 19.63 -14.72 0.05
CA GLU A 323 20.14 -14.80 -1.32
C GLU A 323 21.29 -15.80 -1.38
N THR A 324 21.15 -16.80 -2.24
CA THR A 324 22.16 -17.86 -2.46
C THR A 324 22.68 -17.79 -3.88
N THR A 325 23.99 -17.63 -4.04
CA THR A 325 24.69 -17.71 -5.31
C THR A 325 24.88 -19.17 -5.67
N LEU A 326 24.06 -19.70 -6.60
CA LEU A 326 24.15 -21.07 -7.08
C LEU A 326 25.31 -21.24 -8.06
N ASN A 327 25.52 -20.25 -8.92
CA ASN A 327 26.67 -20.13 -9.81
C ASN A 327 26.83 -18.66 -10.26
N LYS A 328 27.86 -18.35 -11.07
CA LYS A 328 28.13 -16.97 -11.53
C LYS A 328 26.99 -16.30 -12.33
N HIS A 329 26.02 -17.07 -12.77
CA HIS A 329 24.89 -16.58 -13.58
C HIS A 329 23.55 -16.64 -12.86
N LEU A 330 23.42 -17.43 -11.79
CA LEU A 330 22.13 -17.68 -11.16
C LEU A 330 22.21 -17.45 -9.66
N HIS A 331 21.41 -16.49 -9.18
CA HIS A 331 21.18 -16.22 -7.77
C HIS A 331 19.73 -16.53 -7.42
N LEU A 332 19.52 -17.26 -6.35
CA LEU A 332 18.20 -17.61 -5.82
C LEU A 332 17.93 -16.82 -4.54
N VAL A 333 16.81 -16.13 -4.49
CA VAL A 333 16.36 -15.39 -3.30
C VAL A 333 15.10 -16.03 -2.76
N LEU A 334 15.10 -16.35 -1.47
CA LEU A 334 13.92 -16.74 -0.69
C LEU A 334 13.63 -15.60 0.27
N GLY A 335 12.35 -15.22 0.41
CA GLY A 335 12.05 -14.11 1.31
C GLY A 335 10.63 -14.09 1.86
N ILE A 336 10.50 -13.31 2.92
CA ILE A 336 9.23 -13.00 3.59
C ILE A 336 9.14 -11.49 3.70
N ARG A 337 7.97 -10.94 3.33
CA ARG A 337 7.62 -9.53 3.56
C ARG A 337 6.34 -9.46 4.38
N HIS A 338 6.30 -8.57 5.37
CA HIS A 338 5.09 -8.25 6.11
C HIS A 338 4.97 -6.74 6.33
N ILE A 339 3.73 -6.23 6.28
CA ILE A 339 3.43 -4.83 6.59
C ILE A 339 2.61 -4.82 7.87
N PHE A 340 3.19 -4.29 8.93
CA PHE A 340 2.51 -4.06 10.20
C PHE A 340 1.57 -2.84 10.09
N ASN A 341 0.60 -2.74 10.98
CA ASN A 341 -0.41 -1.67 11.00
C ASN A 341 -1.21 -1.55 9.70
N ALA A 342 -1.32 -2.67 8.95
CA ALA A 342 -2.08 -2.78 7.71
C ALA A 342 -2.80 -4.14 7.64
N ASN A 343 -3.82 -4.24 6.81
CA ASN A 343 -4.54 -5.50 6.58
C ASN A 343 -3.77 -6.48 5.67
N TYR A 344 -2.45 -6.48 5.75
CA TYR A 344 -1.54 -7.25 4.92
C TYR A 344 -1.23 -8.61 5.56
N LYS A 345 -1.26 -9.69 4.78
CA LYS A 345 -0.78 -11.02 5.20
C LYS A 345 0.71 -11.16 4.89
N PRO A 346 1.48 -11.95 5.65
CA PRO A 346 2.84 -12.27 5.25
C PRO A 346 2.89 -12.77 3.81
N LEU A 347 3.79 -12.19 3.02
CA LEU A 347 4.07 -12.57 1.64
C LEU A 347 5.36 -13.39 1.62
N TYR A 348 5.27 -14.64 1.23
CA TYR A 348 6.39 -15.53 0.99
C TYR A 348 6.72 -15.51 -0.50
N TYR A 349 7.98 -15.39 -0.86
CA TYR A 349 8.38 -15.34 -2.27
C TYR A 349 9.69 -16.06 -2.54
N VAL A 350 9.80 -16.53 -3.78
CA VAL A 350 11.03 -17.06 -4.39
C VAL A 350 11.33 -16.21 -5.61
N LYS A 351 12.57 -15.73 -5.74
CA LYS A 351 13.02 -14.94 -6.88
C LYS A 351 14.33 -15.54 -7.41
N GLY A 352 14.37 -15.80 -8.71
CA GLY A 352 15.60 -16.16 -9.42
C GLY A 352 16.12 -14.95 -10.19
N ASN A 353 17.38 -14.60 -10.01
CA ASN A 353 18.08 -13.59 -10.80
C ASN A 353 19.07 -14.28 -11.73
N ILE A 354 18.93 -14.07 -13.03
CA ILE A 354 19.81 -14.65 -14.08
C ILE A 354 20.62 -13.51 -14.68
N TYR A 355 21.94 -13.57 -14.50
CA TYR A 355 22.91 -12.62 -15.05
C TYR A 355 23.48 -13.19 -16.35
N PHE A 356 23.16 -12.59 -17.48
CA PHE A 356 23.71 -13.00 -18.78
C PHE A 356 25.17 -12.57 -18.95
N ASN A 357 25.49 -11.41 -18.39
CA ASN A 357 26.82 -10.82 -18.33
C ASN A 357 26.81 -9.70 -17.27
N ASN A 358 27.89 -8.94 -17.18
CA ASN A 358 27.97 -7.80 -16.25
C ASN A 358 27.03 -6.62 -16.63
N TYR A 359 26.26 -6.73 -17.71
CA TYR A 359 25.42 -5.63 -18.23
C TYR A 359 23.92 -5.93 -18.15
N PHE A 360 23.51 -7.20 -18.16
CA PHE A 360 22.09 -7.56 -18.22
C PHE A 360 21.71 -8.63 -17.21
N MET A 361 20.60 -8.41 -16.55
CA MET A 361 19.98 -9.32 -15.60
C MET A 361 18.50 -9.49 -15.94
N ILE A 362 17.99 -10.71 -15.84
CA ILE A 362 16.55 -11.01 -15.83
C ILE A 362 16.22 -11.62 -14.48
N SER A 363 15.10 -11.20 -13.90
CA SER A 363 14.57 -11.82 -12.69
C SER A 363 13.18 -12.38 -12.92
N ALA A 364 12.87 -13.52 -12.30
CA ALA A 364 11.56 -14.11 -12.22
C ALA A 364 11.19 -14.30 -10.74
N THR A 365 9.97 -13.97 -10.36
CA THR A 365 9.50 -14.04 -8.98
C THR A 365 8.16 -14.77 -8.92
N VAL A 366 8.00 -15.63 -7.91
CA VAL A 366 6.73 -16.25 -7.55
C VAL A 366 6.52 -16.07 -6.05
N GLY A 367 5.31 -15.69 -5.63
CA GLY A 367 5.01 -15.47 -4.23
C GLY A 367 3.57 -15.79 -3.88
N TYR A 368 3.31 -15.93 -2.57
CA TYR A 368 1.98 -16.16 -2.02
C TYR A 368 1.78 -15.39 -0.71
N GLY A 369 0.70 -14.64 -0.63
CA GLY A 369 0.36 -13.81 0.53
C GLY A 369 -0.01 -12.38 0.14
N GLY A 370 0.30 -11.43 1.00
CA GLY A 370 -0.06 -10.03 0.79
C GLY A 370 -1.56 -9.77 0.85
N TYR A 371 -2.06 -8.84 0.07
CA TYR A 371 -3.49 -8.57 -0.05
C TYR A 371 -4.20 -9.60 -0.95
N GLY A 372 -3.52 -10.10 -2.00
CA GLY A 372 -4.16 -10.86 -3.08
C GLY A 372 -4.06 -12.39 -2.99
N GLY A 373 -2.95 -12.90 -2.52
CA GLY A 373 -2.61 -14.33 -2.55
C GLY A 373 -1.48 -14.63 -3.52
N PHE A 374 -1.74 -15.30 -4.66
CA PHE A 374 -0.72 -15.62 -5.64
C PHE A 374 -0.21 -14.37 -6.36
N ASN A 375 1.12 -14.30 -6.54
CA ASN A 375 1.80 -13.22 -7.26
C ASN A 375 2.89 -13.84 -8.13
N SER A 376 3.02 -13.36 -9.37
CA SER A 376 4.11 -13.72 -10.27
C SER A 376 4.75 -12.46 -10.85
N GLY A 377 6.05 -12.46 -11.03
CA GLY A 377 6.76 -11.26 -11.47
C GLY A 377 7.91 -11.54 -12.42
N ILE A 378 8.24 -10.51 -13.18
CA ILE A 378 9.41 -10.48 -14.04
C ILE A 378 10.09 -9.12 -13.90
N GLY A 379 11.42 -9.11 -13.96
CA GLY A 379 12.21 -7.89 -13.92
C GLY A 379 13.39 -7.95 -14.87
N LEU A 380 13.80 -6.78 -15.32
CA LEU A 380 14.96 -6.56 -16.17
C LEU A 380 15.90 -5.57 -15.49
N GLY A 381 17.17 -5.86 -15.48
CA GLY A 381 18.25 -4.99 -15.05
C GLY A 381 19.25 -4.76 -16.18
N ALA A 382 19.67 -3.53 -16.34
CA ALA A 382 20.71 -3.16 -17.30
C ALA A 382 21.74 -2.23 -16.64
N HIS A 383 23.02 -2.52 -16.86
CA HIS A 383 24.15 -1.74 -16.37
C HIS A 383 24.98 -1.23 -17.54
N ALA A 384 25.11 0.07 -17.68
CA ALA A 384 25.92 0.68 -18.72
C ALA A 384 27.35 0.97 -18.25
N ARG A 385 28.33 0.89 -19.16
CA ARG A 385 29.77 1.10 -18.88
C ARG A 385 30.10 2.42 -18.18
N ARG A 386 29.25 3.44 -18.31
CA ARG A 386 29.45 4.77 -17.68
C ARG A 386 28.85 4.87 -16.28
N GLY A 387 28.55 3.76 -15.60
CA GLY A 387 28.00 3.73 -14.24
C GLY A 387 26.50 4.02 -14.16
N PHE A 388 25.74 3.92 -15.25
CA PHE A 388 24.29 3.95 -15.22
C PHE A 388 23.72 2.54 -15.00
N SER A 389 22.72 2.44 -14.14
CA SER A 389 21.94 1.22 -13.94
C SER A 389 20.46 1.54 -14.10
N LEU A 390 19.75 0.66 -14.79
CA LEU A 390 18.31 0.72 -15.00
C LEU A 390 17.68 -0.57 -14.53
N TYR A 391 16.61 -0.48 -13.74
CA TYR A 391 15.80 -1.62 -13.33
C TYR A 391 14.34 -1.32 -13.63
N ILE A 392 13.65 -2.30 -14.24
CA ILE A 392 12.22 -2.24 -14.52
C ILE A 392 11.60 -3.62 -14.36
N GLY A 393 10.39 -3.69 -13.86
CA GLY A 393 9.70 -4.98 -13.74
C GLY A 393 8.36 -4.91 -13.04
N THR A 394 7.75 -6.08 -12.86
CA THR A 394 6.49 -6.26 -12.15
C THR A 394 6.54 -7.45 -11.21
N THR A 395 5.78 -7.42 -10.12
CA THR A 395 5.57 -8.55 -9.22
C THR A 395 4.15 -9.12 -9.32
N ASN A 396 3.32 -8.58 -10.23
CA ASN A 396 1.98 -9.06 -10.50
C ASN A 396 1.74 -9.12 -12.02
N LEU A 397 2.57 -9.92 -12.71
CA LEU A 397 2.51 -10.10 -14.17
C LEU A 397 1.16 -10.65 -14.62
N GLU A 398 0.55 -11.52 -13.82
CA GLU A 398 -0.77 -12.10 -14.05
C GLU A 398 -1.87 -11.04 -14.22
N GLY A 399 -1.75 -9.89 -13.56
CA GLY A 399 -2.71 -8.79 -13.68
C GLY A 399 -2.69 -8.07 -15.04
N PHE A 400 -1.62 -8.24 -15.81
CA PHE A 400 -1.52 -7.72 -17.17
C PHE A 400 -1.99 -8.74 -18.20
N ILE A 401 -1.73 -10.04 -17.95
CA ILE A 401 -2.07 -11.13 -18.89
C ILE A 401 -3.54 -11.53 -18.75
N ALA A 402 -4.07 -11.64 -17.54
CA ALA A 402 -5.41 -12.14 -17.25
C ALA A 402 -6.20 -11.25 -16.27
N PRO A 403 -6.48 -9.98 -16.61
CA PRO A 403 -7.06 -8.99 -15.71
C PRO A 403 -8.47 -9.36 -15.18
N SER A 404 -9.21 -10.17 -15.91
CA SER A 404 -10.54 -10.66 -15.52
C SER A 404 -10.48 -11.79 -14.48
N HIS A 405 -9.33 -12.42 -14.29
CA HIS A 405 -9.13 -13.55 -13.39
C HIS A 405 -8.16 -13.26 -12.24
N THR A 406 -7.52 -12.12 -12.24
CA THR A 406 -6.51 -11.74 -11.25
C THR A 406 -6.87 -10.45 -10.57
N ALA A 407 -6.31 -10.22 -9.40
CA ALA A 407 -6.71 -9.14 -8.51
C ALA A 407 -5.61 -8.09 -8.30
N GLY A 408 -4.41 -8.30 -8.82
CA GLY A 408 -3.27 -7.44 -8.56
C GLY A 408 -2.56 -6.92 -9.80
N ARG A 409 -2.04 -5.71 -9.70
CA ARG A 409 -1.04 -5.13 -10.60
C ARG A 409 0.04 -4.48 -9.77
N ALA A 410 1.27 -4.63 -10.22
CA ALA A 410 2.42 -4.00 -9.59
C ALA A 410 3.50 -3.72 -10.61
N ALA A 411 4.41 -2.82 -10.28
CA ALA A 411 5.59 -2.62 -11.08
C ALA A 411 6.60 -1.69 -10.42
N TYR A 412 7.85 -1.71 -10.91
CA TYR A 412 8.94 -0.88 -10.42
C TYR A 412 9.81 -0.36 -11.52
N PHE A 413 10.39 0.80 -11.22
CA PHE A 413 11.34 1.46 -12.09
C PHE A 413 12.42 2.13 -11.22
N SER A 414 13.68 1.98 -11.60
CA SER A 414 14.77 2.69 -10.95
C SER A 414 15.86 3.03 -11.96
N ILE A 415 16.33 4.27 -11.93
CA ILE A 415 17.54 4.73 -12.64
C ILE A 415 18.53 5.18 -11.60
N ILE A 416 19.76 4.68 -11.73
CA ILE A 416 20.85 4.97 -10.80
C ILE A 416 22.08 5.38 -11.60
N LYS A 417 22.75 6.42 -11.13
CA LYS A 417 24.05 6.87 -11.63
C LYS A 417 25.09 6.76 -10.53
N ASN A 418 26.16 6.01 -10.80
CA ASN A 418 27.33 5.87 -9.96
C ASN A 418 28.45 6.79 -10.50
N PHE A 419 29.09 7.52 -9.58
CA PHE A 419 30.26 8.38 -9.86
C PHE A 419 31.44 7.83 -9.05
N ASN A 420 32.54 7.57 -9.74
CA ASN A 420 33.79 7.05 -9.15
C ASN A 420 34.72 8.19 -8.73
#